data_436b218d29157e578833046d1b954833
#
_entry.id   436b218d29157e578833046d1b954833
#
_cell.length_a   1.000
_cell.length_b   1.000
_cell.length_c   1.000
_cell.angle_alpha   90.00
_cell.angle_beta   90.00
_cell.angle_gamma   90.00
#
_symmetry.space_group_name_H-M   'P 1'
#
loop_
_entity.id
_entity.type
_entity.pdbx_description
1 polymer ?
#
loop_
_entity_poly.entity_id
_entity_poly.type
_entity_poly.pdbx_seq_one_letter_code
_entity_poly.pdbx_strand_id
1 'polypeptide(L)'
;NISHSLMPPTLKNFGLESAATDLFQKIGASGSLNASARFHDYRTRLKVEQELLVFRIIQELVNNILKHSNRGFIHLTQNISANKMYFRIHHDGTGIVQADFEKLNHSTLGLGLKNIASRIKVLTGRIFFEIDPSKTYYKVTIEIPREPAI
;
A
#
# COMPACT_ATOMS: atom_id res chain seq x y z
N ASN A 1 -9.62 -8.70 17.04
CA ASN A 1 -8.50 -8.34 17.90
C ASN A 1 -8.43 -6.84 18.10
N ILE A 2 -8.35 -6.43 19.35
CA ILE A 2 -8.33 -5.02 19.74
C ILE A 2 -7.18 -4.26 19.05
N SER A 3 -6.02 -4.87 18.94
CA SER A 3 -4.86 -4.21 18.34
C SER A 3 -5.06 -3.80 16.87
N HIS A 4 -5.98 -4.46 16.16
CA HIS A 4 -6.25 -4.12 14.76
C HIS A 4 -7.09 -2.85 14.60
N SER A 5 -7.83 -2.47 15.63
CA SER A 5 -8.65 -1.26 15.58
C SER A 5 -7.91 -0.02 16.07
N LEU A 6 -6.73 -0.20 16.68
CA LEU A 6 -5.95 0.91 17.20
C LEU A 6 -5.08 1.53 16.11
N MET A 7 -5.06 2.85 16.10
CA MET A 7 -4.19 3.60 15.19
C MET A 7 -2.74 3.52 15.68
N PRO A 8 -1.78 3.14 14.82
CA PRO A 8 -0.38 3.14 15.21
C PRO A 8 0.07 4.51 15.71
N PRO A 9 0.92 4.57 16.75
CA PRO A 9 1.33 5.87 17.32
C PRO A 9 1.99 6.81 16.32
N THR A 10 2.84 6.30 15.45
CA THR A 10 3.50 7.16 14.44
C THR A 10 2.47 7.77 13.50
N LEU A 11 1.48 6.98 13.08
CA LEU A 11 0.42 7.47 12.21
C LEU A 11 -0.43 8.51 12.93
N LYS A 12 -0.80 8.23 14.18
CA LYS A 12 -1.65 9.14 14.97
C LYS A 12 -0.97 10.48 15.20
N ASN A 13 0.31 10.46 15.54
CA ASN A 13 1.03 11.67 15.97
C ASN A 13 1.68 12.42 14.81
N PHE A 14 2.09 11.73 13.75
CA PHE A 14 2.89 12.33 12.67
C PHE A 14 2.32 12.13 11.27
N GLY A 15 1.29 11.30 11.12
CA GLY A 15 0.60 11.12 9.86
C GLY A 15 1.17 10.01 8.98
N LEU A 16 0.56 9.88 7.80
CA LEU A 16 0.81 8.75 6.89
C LEU A 16 2.23 8.75 6.34
N GLU A 17 2.75 9.90 5.94
CA GLU A 17 4.10 9.97 5.37
C GLU A 17 5.14 9.46 6.37
N SER A 18 5.08 9.92 7.61
CA SER A 18 6.01 9.49 8.65
C SER A 18 5.85 8.00 8.97
N ALA A 19 4.61 7.53 9.06
CA ALA A 19 4.35 6.14 9.37
C ALA A 19 4.85 5.21 8.27
N ALA A 20 4.61 5.56 7.00
CA ALA A 20 5.06 4.77 5.87
C ALA A 20 6.59 4.79 5.76
N THR A 21 7.20 5.95 5.94
CA THR A 21 8.66 6.07 5.90
C THR A 21 9.29 5.20 6.99
N ASP A 22 8.75 5.25 8.20
CA ASP A 22 9.22 4.43 9.32
C ASP A 22 9.11 2.94 9.01
N LEU A 23 7.96 2.52 8.45
CA LEU A 23 7.75 1.11 8.08
C LEU A 23 8.82 0.65 7.09
N PHE A 24 9.07 1.42 6.03
CA PHE A 24 10.03 1.02 5.00
C PHE A 24 11.47 1.07 5.48
N GLN A 25 11.80 2.00 6.37
CA GLN A 25 13.13 2.03 7.01
C GLN A 25 13.37 0.77 7.84
N LYS A 26 12.36 0.33 8.59
CA LYS A 26 12.48 -0.91 9.38
C LYS A 26 12.66 -2.13 8.50
N ILE A 27 11.95 -2.19 7.38
CA ILE A 27 12.10 -3.29 6.42
C ILE A 27 13.53 -3.32 5.89
N GLY A 28 14.07 -2.17 5.47
CA GLY A 28 15.42 -2.10 4.93
C GLY A 28 16.50 -2.41 5.95
N ALA A 29 16.29 -2.04 7.22
CA ALA A 29 17.27 -2.28 8.28
C ALA A 29 17.36 -3.74 8.70
N SER A 30 16.32 -4.53 8.48
CA SER A 30 16.23 -5.90 8.99
C SER A 30 16.88 -6.95 8.08
N GLY A 31 17.34 -6.58 6.88
CA GLY A 31 17.87 -7.59 5.98
C GLY A 31 18.51 -7.03 4.75
N SER A 32 18.55 -7.83 3.69
CA SER A 32 19.19 -7.51 2.41
C SER A 32 18.26 -6.83 1.41
N LEU A 33 17.04 -6.50 1.85
CA LEU A 33 16.04 -5.86 1.00
C LEU A 33 16.30 -4.36 0.94
N ASN A 34 16.32 -3.80 -0.28
CA ASN A 34 16.43 -2.36 -0.49
C ASN A 34 15.01 -1.77 -0.44
N ALA A 35 14.71 -1.04 0.62
CA ALA A 35 13.37 -0.51 0.84
C ALA A 35 13.39 1.00 1.01
N SER A 36 12.43 1.68 0.40
CA SER A 36 12.29 3.12 0.55
C SER A 36 10.84 3.56 0.37
N ALA A 37 10.52 4.72 0.90
CA ALA A 37 9.23 5.36 0.71
C ALA A 37 9.47 6.84 0.38
N ARG A 38 8.83 7.34 -0.67
CA ARG A 38 8.97 8.73 -1.09
C ARG A 38 7.59 9.33 -1.36
N PHE A 39 7.29 10.42 -0.68
CA PHE A 39 6.06 11.18 -0.90
C PHE A 39 6.42 12.45 -1.67
N HIS A 40 5.92 12.55 -2.91
CA HIS A 40 6.30 13.65 -3.81
C HIS A 40 5.41 14.88 -3.68
N ASP A 41 4.16 14.69 -3.27
CA ASP A 41 3.23 15.81 -3.10
C ASP A 41 2.15 15.43 -2.09
N TYR A 42 2.48 15.62 -0.82
CA TYR A 42 1.58 15.26 0.27
C TYR A 42 1.27 16.44 1.20
N ARG A 43 1.37 17.66 0.68
CA ARG A 43 1.05 18.86 1.47
C ARG A 43 -0.43 18.91 1.81
N THR A 44 -1.30 18.49 0.87
CA THR A 44 -2.72 18.32 1.14
C THR A 44 -2.95 16.88 1.53
N ARG A 45 -2.94 16.64 2.84
CA ARG A 45 -3.05 15.30 3.37
C ARG A 45 -4.44 14.73 3.20
N LEU A 46 -4.54 13.41 3.18
CA LEU A 46 -5.79 12.70 3.30
C LEU A 46 -6.38 12.94 4.70
N LYS A 47 -7.68 12.71 4.84
CA LYS A 47 -8.34 12.72 6.15
C LYS A 47 -7.74 11.61 7.01
N VAL A 48 -7.82 11.78 8.34
CA VAL A 48 -7.25 10.83 9.29
C VAL A 48 -7.77 9.41 9.04
N GLU A 49 -9.06 9.26 8.81
CA GLU A 49 -9.67 7.95 8.55
C GLU A 49 -9.14 7.33 7.26
N GLN A 50 -8.92 8.15 6.24
CA GLN A 50 -8.36 7.68 4.98
C GLN A 50 -6.89 7.28 5.15
N GLU A 51 -6.13 8.06 5.91
CA GLU A 51 -4.73 7.73 6.19
C GLU A 51 -4.60 6.37 6.89
N LEU A 52 -5.48 6.09 7.84
CA LEU A 52 -5.46 4.80 8.52
C LEU A 52 -5.74 3.65 7.55
N LEU A 53 -6.75 3.81 6.69
CA LEU A 53 -7.11 2.77 5.72
C LEU A 53 -5.97 2.54 4.72
N VAL A 54 -5.37 3.61 4.20
CA VAL A 54 -4.23 3.50 3.27
C VAL A 54 -3.05 2.82 3.94
N PHE A 55 -2.74 3.21 5.17
CA PHE A 55 -1.63 2.59 5.92
C PHE A 55 -1.86 1.09 6.11
N ARG A 56 -3.08 0.67 6.46
CA ARG A 56 -3.41 -0.74 6.61
C ARG A 56 -3.29 -1.51 5.30
N ILE A 57 -3.71 -0.90 4.19
CA ILE A 57 -3.55 -1.51 2.87
C ILE A 57 -2.06 -1.71 2.57
N ILE A 58 -1.25 -0.67 2.79
CA ILE A 58 0.20 -0.76 2.56
C ILE A 58 0.82 -1.87 3.42
N GLN A 59 0.46 -1.94 4.70
CA GLN A 59 0.95 -3.01 5.59
C GLN A 59 0.62 -4.40 5.06
N GLU A 60 -0.61 -4.62 4.62
CA GLU A 60 -1.03 -5.93 4.11
C GLU A 60 -0.29 -6.28 2.81
N LEU A 61 -0.14 -5.31 1.91
CA LEU A 61 0.61 -5.53 0.67
C LEU A 61 2.06 -5.87 0.97
N VAL A 62 2.70 -5.12 1.86
CA VAL A 62 4.08 -5.36 2.26
C VAL A 62 4.23 -6.75 2.88
N ASN A 63 3.32 -7.13 3.78
CA ASN A 63 3.37 -8.45 4.42
C ASN A 63 3.26 -9.55 3.39
N ASN A 64 2.37 -9.43 2.41
CA ASN A 64 2.24 -10.41 1.34
C ASN A 64 3.50 -10.52 0.49
N ILE A 65 4.11 -9.38 0.16
CA ILE A 65 5.33 -9.34 -0.64
C ILE A 65 6.47 -10.00 0.14
N LEU A 66 6.64 -9.67 1.41
CA LEU A 66 7.73 -10.17 2.23
C LEU A 66 7.61 -11.65 2.58
N LYS A 67 6.42 -12.23 2.55
CA LYS A 67 6.23 -13.67 2.75
C LYS A 67 6.94 -14.49 1.68
N HIS A 68 7.10 -13.95 0.49
CA HIS A 68 7.59 -14.67 -0.67
C HIS A 68 8.94 -14.17 -1.16
N SER A 69 9.45 -13.07 -0.57
CA SER A 69 10.72 -12.50 -0.95
C SER A 69 11.29 -11.68 0.20
N ASN A 70 12.57 -11.93 0.52
CA ASN A 70 13.29 -11.13 1.51
C ASN A 70 14.56 -10.51 0.92
N ARG A 71 14.67 -10.51 -0.40
CA ARG A 71 15.81 -9.95 -1.15
C ARG A 71 15.27 -9.08 -2.26
N GLY A 72 16.16 -8.22 -2.80
CA GLY A 72 15.80 -7.35 -3.91
C GLY A 72 15.33 -5.99 -3.43
N PHE A 73 14.19 -5.53 -3.93
CA PHE A 73 13.75 -4.19 -3.60
C PHE A 73 12.24 -4.12 -3.37
N ILE A 74 11.85 -3.10 -2.58
CA ILE A 74 10.47 -2.70 -2.41
C ILE A 74 10.45 -1.19 -2.19
N HIS A 75 9.78 -0.44 -3.07
CA HIS A 75 9.74 1.02 -3.02
C HIS A 75 8.31 1.52 -3.11
N LEU A 76 7.95 2.39 -2.17
CA LEU A 76 6.67 3.09 -2.16
C LEU A 76 6.88 4.50 -2.69
N THR A 77 6.01 4.93 -3.59
CA THR A 77 5.96 6.33 -4.04
C THR A 77 4.54 6.87 -3.91
N GLN A 78 4.43 8.14 -3.63
CA GLN A 78 3.16 8.85 -3.59
C GLN A 78 3.23 10.05 -4.52
N ASN A 79 2.18 10.27 -5.30
CA ASN A 79 2.07 11.46 -6.12
C ASN A 79 0.60 11.79 -6.38
N ILE A 80 0.37 12.98 -6.91
CA ILE A 80 -0.95 13.45 -7.29
C ILE A 80 -0.94 13.68 -8.80
N SER A 81 -2.00 13.26 -9.47
CA SER A 81 -2.21 13.54 -10.88
C SER A 81 -3.69 13.74 -11.12
N ALA A 82 -4.04 14.82 -11.82
CA ALA A 82 -5.42 15.26 -11.97
C ALA A 82 -6.05 15.43 -10.59
N ASN A 83 -7.20 14.86 -10.31
CA ASN A 83 -7.84 14.96 -9.00
C ASN A 83 -7.72 13.67 -8.21
N LYS A 84 -6.61 12.95 -8.39
CA LYS A 84 -6.41 11.66 -7.74
C LYS A 84 -5.05 11.60 -7.06
N MET A 85 -5.01 10.87 -5.97
CA MET A 85 -3.78 10.56 -5.27
C MET A 85 -3.42 9.11 -5.51
N TYR A 86 -2.15 8.87 -5.79
CA TYR A 86 -1.63 7.55 -6.13
C TYR A 86 -0.58 7.13 -5.13
N PHE A 87 -0.70 5.89 -4.68
CA PHE A 87 0.35 5.21 -3.91
C PHE A 87 0.76 3.99 -4.72
N ARG A 88 2.04 3.91 -5.07
CA ARG A 88 2.56 2.81 -5.89
C ARG A 88 3.66 2.08 -5.14
N ILE A 89 3.56 0.75 -5.13
CA ILE A 89 4.61 -0.10 -4.58
C ILE A 89 5.24 -0.86 -5.73
N HIS A 90 6.53 -0.63 -5.94
CA HIS A 90 7.33 -1.36 -6.92
C HIS A 90 8.16 -2.38 -6.17
N HIS A 91 8.18 -3.63 -6.65
CA HIS A 91 8.92 -4.70 -5.98
C HIS A 91 9.27 -5.81 -6.97
N ASP A 92 10.21 -6.64 -6.58
CA ASP A 92 10.64 -7.80 -7.38
C ASP A 92 10.26 -9.14 -6.74
N GLY A 93 9.43 -9.11 -5.70
CA GLY A 93 8.88 -10.32 -5.11
C GLY A 93 7.75 -10.90 -5.93
N THR A 94 7.13 -11.96 -5.42
CA THR A 94 5.98 -12.57 -6.10
C THR A 94 4.78 -11.64 -6.04
N GLY A 95 4.22 -11.33 -7.20
CA GLY A 95 3.06 -10.48 -7.30
C GLY A 95 1.74 -11.22 -7.38
N ILE A 96 0.66 -10.47 -7.28
CA ILE A 96 -0.69 -10.97 -7.44
C ILE A 96 -1.17 -10.53 -8.82
N VAL A 97 -1.84 -11.43 -9.54
CA VAL A 97 -2.46 -11.09 -10.81
C VAL A 97 -3.77 -10.36 -10.54
N GLN A 98 -4.06 -9.33 -11.31
CA GLN A 98 -5.27 -8.52 -11.15
C GLN A 98 -6.54 -9.38 -11.16
N ALA A 99 -6.61 -10.33 -12.08
CA ALA A 99 -7.79 -11.19 -12.20
C ALA A 99 -8.02 -12.03 -10.95
N ASP A 100 -6.94 -12.51 -10.31
CA ASP A 100 -7.05 -13.27 -9.07
C ASP A 100 -7.53 -12.39 -7.92
N PHE A 101 -7.06 -11.14 -7.87
CA PHE A 101 -7.54 -10.21 -6.87
C PHE A 101 -9.04 -9.92 -7.03
N GLU A 102 -9.49 -9.74 -8.26
CA GLU A 102 -10.91 -9.45 -8.53
C GLU A 102 -11.82 -10.63 -8.23
N LYS A 103 -11.28 -11.83 -8.16
CA LYS A 103 -12.04 -13.05 -7.84
C LYS A 103 -12.04 -13.38 -6.34
N LEU A 104 -11.71 -12.44 -5.48
CA LEU A 104 -11.56 -12.70 -4.05
C LEU A 104 -12.82 -13.29 -3.39
N ASN A 105 -14.00 -12.93 -3.89
CA ASN A 105 -15.24 -13.42 -3.32
C ASN A 105 -15.45 -14.93 -3.55
N HIS A 106 -14.70 -15.51 -4.46
CA HIS A 106 -14.83 -16.91 -4.85
C HIS A 106 -13.54 -17.70 -4.63
N SER A 107 -12.54 -17.10 -3.97
CA SER A 107 -11.23 -17.71 -3.84
C SER A 107 -10.93 -18.07 -2.40
N THR A 108 -9.92 -18.94 -2.23
CA THR A 108 -9.37 -19.30 -0.93
C THR A 108 -8.22 -18.39 -0.52
N LEU A 109 -8.03 -17.27 -1.22
CA LEU A 109 -7.01 -16.28 -0.86
C LEU A 109 -7.27 -15.75 0.54
N GLY A 110 -6.20 -15.39 1.22
CA GLY A 110 -6.24 -15.06 2.63
C GLY A 110 -7.09 -13.84 2.98
N LEU A 111 -7.41 -13.74 4.26
CA LEU A 111 -8.22 -12.67 4.81
C LEU A 111 -7.60 -11.30 4.55
N GLY A 112 -6.27 -11.20 4.54
CA GLY A 112 -5.58 -9.92 4.28
C GLY A 112 -5.96 -9.30 2.95
N LEU A 113 -6.04 -10.12 1.89
CA LEU A 113 -6.42 -9.60 0.57
C LEU A 113 -7.87 -9.16 0.51
N LYS A 114 -8.75 -9.87 1.22
CA LYS A 114 -10.15 -9.47 1.34
C LYS A 114 -10.27 -8.14 2.08
N ASN A 115 -9.45 -7.94 3.10
CA ASN A 115 -9.42 -6.68 3.84
C ASN A 115 -8.94 -5.52 2.96
N ILE A 116 -7.97 -5.77 2.08
CA ILE A 116 -7.55 -4.75 1.12
C ILE A 116 -8.73 -4.34 0.23
N ALA A 117 -9.45 -5.30 -0.33
CA ALA A 117 -10.60 -5.01 -1.17
C ALA A 117 -11.66 -4.20 -0.44
N SER A 118 -11.96 -4.56 0.81
CA SER A 118 -12.93 -3.83 1.62
C SER A 118 -12.51 -2.39 1.88
N ARG A 119 -11.24 -2.20 2.23
CA ARG A 119 -10.71 -0.86 2.52
C ARG A 119 -10.68 0.03 1.29
N ILE A 120 -10.31 -0.54 0.13
CA ILE A 120 -10.36 0.19 -1.15
C ILE A 120 -11.78 0.66 -1.43
N LYS A 121 -12.77 -0.19 -1.17
CA LYS A 121 -14.17 0.17 -1.38
C LYS A 121 -14.60 1.32 -0.48
N VAL A 122 -14.23 1.29 0.80
CA VAL A 122 -14.53 2.39 1.73
C VAL A 122 -13.89 3.70 1.27
N LEU A 123 -12.68 3.63 0.71
CA LEU A 123 -11.98 4.79 0.18
C LEU A 123 -12.56 5.28 -1.15
N THR A 124 -13.50 4.57 -1.74
CA THR A 124 -13.98 4.76 -3.12
C THR A 124 -12.82 4.80 -4.11
N GLY A 125 -11.78 4.03 -3.80
CA GLY A 125 -10.57 3.97 -4.59
C GLY A 125 -10.55 2.79 -5.54
N ARG A 126 -9.40 2.62 -6.17
CA ARG A 126 -9.13 1.49 -7.07
C ARG A 126 -7.75 0.95 -6.77
N ILE A 127 -7.55 -0.33 -7.06
CA ILE A 127 -6.24 -0.96 -6.91
C ILE A 127 -5.92 -1.75 -8.17
N PHE A 128 -4.67 -1.64 -8.63
CA PHE A 128 -4.21 -2.28 -9.84
C PHE A 128 -2.93 -3.05 -9.55
N PHE A 129 -2.87 -4.30 -10.01
CA PHE A 129 -1.69 -5.15 -9.91
C PHE A 129 -1.13 -5.34 -11.32
N GLU A 130 0.11 -4.90 -11.54
CA GLU A 130 0.75 -4.95 -12.83
C GLU A 130 2.08 -5.70 -12.76
N ILE A 131 2.41 -6.40 -13.83
CA ILE A 131 3.65 -7.15 -13.96
C ILE A 131 4.36 -6.60 -15.20
N ASP A 132 5.68 -6.37 -15.10
CA ASP A 132 6.43 -5.94 -16.27
C ASP A 132 6.48 -7.05 -17.33
N PRO A 133 6.74 -6.70 -18.62
CA PRO A 133 6.73 -7.71 -19.69
C PRO A 133 7.70 -8.86 -19.47
N SER A 134 8.83 -8.63 -18.81
CA SER A 134 9.81 -9.68 -18.52
C SER A 134 9.45 -10.51 -17.28
N LYS A 135 8.39 -10.12 -16.55
CA LYS A 135 7.94 -10.74 -15.30
C LYS A 135 9.01 -10.75 -14.22
N THR A 136 9.85 -9.72 -14.21
CA THR A 136 10.95 -9.60 -13.23
C THR A 136 10.60 -8.65 -12.08
N TYR A 137 9.64 -7.74 -12.28
CA TYR A 137 9.20 -6.87 -11.20
C TYR A 137 7.71 -6.56 -11.35
N TYR A 138 7.16 -6.05 -10.26
CA TYR A 138 5.72 -5.84 -10.12
C TYR A 138 5.44 -4.44 -9.63
N LYS A 139 4.25 -3.97 -9.91
CA LYS A 139 3.78 -2.67 -9.43
C LYS A 139 2.35 -2.80 -8.93
N VAL A 140 2.10 -2.35 -7.71
CA VAL A 140 0.75 -2.23 -7.16
C VAL A 140 0.44 -0.75 -7.07
N THR A 141 -0.68 -0.33 -7.66
CA THR A 141 -1.12 1.07 -7.66
C THR A 141 -2.43 1.18 -6.88
N ILE A 142 -2.45 2.05 -5.88
CA ILE A 142 -3.65 2.45 -5.16
C ILE A 142 -4.01 3.84 -5.64
N GLU A 143 -5.23 3.98 -6.17
CA GLU A 143 -5.74 5.25 -6.67
C GLU A 143 -6.86 5.72 -5.78
N ILE A 144 -6.76 6.93 -5.25
CA ILE A 144 -7.74 7.50 -4.34
C ILE A 144 -8.23 8.83 -4.91
N PRO A 145 -9.56 8.99 -5.09
CA PRO A 145 -10.07 10.27 -5.54
C PRO A 145 -9.85 11.33 -4.46
N ARG A 146 -9.45 12.51 -4.89
CA ARG A 146 -9.33 13.65 -3.99
C ARG A 146 -10.62 14.43 -4.03
N GLU A 147 -11.09 14.84 -2.86
CA GLU A 147 -12.22 15.76 -2.81
C GLU A 147 -11.75 17.12 -3.31
N PRO A 148 -12.58 17.82 -4.11
CA PRO A 148 -12.23 19.18 -4.52
C PRO A 148 -12.02 20.05 -3.31
N ALA A 149 -11.02 20.92 -3.37
CA ALA A 149 -10.86 21.95 -2.37
C ALA A 149 -12.06 22.91 -2.46
N ILE A 150 -12.71 23.15 -1.33
CA ILE A 150 -13.86 24.04 -1.26
C ILE A 150 -13.41 25.43 -0.82
#